data_58ae47d6e9f75718d9fad7986b8ed98c
#
_entry.id   58ae47d6e9f75718d9fad7986b8ed98c
#
_cell.length_a   1.000
_cell.length_b   1.000
_cell.length_c   1.000
_cell.angle_alpha   90.00
_cell.angle_beta   90.00
_cell.angle_gamma   90.00
#
_symmetry.space_group_name_H-M   'P 1'
#
loop_
_entity.id
_entity.type
_entity.pdbx_description
1 polymer ?
#
loop_
_entity_poly.entity_id
_entity_poly.type
_entity_poly.pdbx_seq_one_letter_code
_entity_poly.pdbx_strand_id
1 'polypeptide(L)'
;MTEPIHREYSESAKAPAQNPPSLSAVSEDQALADLKQRNLPIDAIEEIARNSALIKSRKVRMLLAAHPRAPRRVALRLIREFYTFDLMQFALRPGTPADLRRFADELLVSRVASITLGECISLARRSSEMVTGALLLHHERPVWQAAFQNPRLTERAIIKALSRTAATASFVEFLSRHSKWASRAEIRLALLRNSHTPTERAAEFARELPAAQLRDALYSSRLPEEVKEFLQQKLAGMTSGLR
;
A
#
# COMPACT_ATOMS: atom_id res chain seq x y z
N MET A 1 99.95 5.14 10.54
CA MET A 1 99.16 6.38 10.43
C MET A 1 98.11 6.12 9.39
N THR A 2 96.92 5.72 9.76
CA THR A 2 95.69 5.68 8.92
C THR A 2 94.51 5.59 9.87
N GLU A 3 93.73 6.67 9.90
CA GLU A 3 92.51 6.77 10.69
C GLU A 3 91.38 5.90 10.10
N PRO A 4 90.49 5.33 10.89
CA PRO A 4 89.26 4.70 10.39
C PRO A 4 88.09 5.70 10.35
N ILE A 5 87.44 5.74 9.25
CA ILE A 5 86.24 6.52 8.97
C ILE A 5 85.06 5.91 9.69
N HIS A 6 84.47 6.63 10.65
CA HIS A 6 83.17 6.31 11.27
C HIS A 6 82.05 6.63 10.26
N ARG A 7 81.31 5.61 9.83
CA ARG A 7 80.06 5.74 9.15
C ARG A 7 78.90 5.75 10.16
N GLU A 8 78.31 6.89 10.42
CA GLU A 8 77.05 7.00 11.14
C GLU A 8 75.93 6.40 10.29
N TYR A 9 75.32 5.33 10.77
CA TYR A 9 74.06 4.85 10.23
C TYR A 9 72.94 5.69 10.82
N SER A 10 72.35 6.52 9.97
CA SER A 10 71.13 7.27 10.26
C SER A 10 69.96 6.29 10.42
N GLU A 11 69.49 6.14 11.65
CA GLU A 11 68.36 5.33 12.04
C GLU A 11 67.09 6.06 11.57
N SER A 12 66.56 5.64 10.38
CA SER A 12 65.32 6.15 9.82
C SER A 12 64.15 5.77 10.70
N ALA A 13 63.67 6.71 11.48
CA ALA A 13 62.48 6.58 12.30
C ALA A 13 61.29 6.15 11.44
N LYS A 14 60.89 4.88 11.61
CA LYS A 14 59.69 4.30 11.03
C LYS A 14 58.49 5.00 11.64
N ALA A 15 57.81 5.86 10.88
CA ALA A 15 56.55 6.46 11.27
C ALA A 15 55.57 5.33 11.66
N PRO A 16 54.76 5.49 12.72
CA PRO A 16 53.80 4.48 13.10
C PRO A 16 52.78 4.37 11.99
N ALA A 17 52.61 3.17 11.45
CA ALA A 17 51.54 2.83 10.52
C ALA A 17 50.22 3.19 11.20
N GLN A 18 49.56 4.23 10.68
CA GLN A 18 48.21 4.54 11.07
C GLN A 18 47.36 3.35 10.62
N ASN A 19 46.95 2.52 11.56
CA ASN A 19 45.94 1.51 11.34
C ASN A 19 44.71 2.25 10.75
N PRO A 20 44.12 1.78 9.64
CA PRO A 20 42.85 2.34 9.18
C PRO A 20 41.83 2.25 10.33
N PRO A 21 40.98 3.26 10.53
CA PRO A 21 40.01 3.27 11.62
C PRO A 21 39.20 1.98 11.55
N SER A 22 39.25 1.25 12.66
CA SER A 22 38.52 -0.01 12.82
C SER A 22 37.03 0.26 12.57
N LEU A 23 36.48 -0.32 11.50
CA LEU A 23 35.13 -0.22 10.97
C LEU A 23 33.99 -0.73 11.92
N SER A 24 34.28 -0.86 13.22
CA SER A 24 33.42 -1.58 14.17
C SER A 24 32.57 -0.73 15.10
N ALA A 25 32.46 0.58 14.90
CA ALA A 25 31.78 1.44 15.87
C ALA A 25 30.89 2.54 15.28
N VAL A 26 30.23 2.32 14.13
CA VAL A 26 29.15 3.24 13.73
C VAL A 26 28.00 3.06 14.70
N SER A 27 27.72 4.08 15.52
CA SER A 27 26.60 4.05 16.44
C SER A 27 25.26 4.10 15.69
N GLU A 28 24.16 3.67 16.34
CA GLU A 28 22.83 3.79 15.75
C GLU A 28 22.52 5.24 15.37
N ASP A 29 22.85 6.20 16.23
CA ASP A 29 22.59 7.63 15.98
C ASP A 29 23.38 8.15 14.78
N GLN A 30 24.63 7.75 14.63
CA GLN A 30 25.43 8.09 13.45
C GLN A 30 24.82 7.49 12.18
N ALA A 31 24.47 6.21 12.18
CA ALA A 31 23.81 5.59 11.03
C ALA A 31 22.49 6.25 10.66
N LEU A 32 21.70 6.68 11.67
CA LEU A 32 20.45 7.42 11.42
C LEU A 32 20.70 8.84 10.85
N ALA A 33 21.79 9.50 11.27
CA ALA A 33 22.19 10.81 10.74
C ALA A 33 22.64 10.67 9.29
N ASP A 34 23.47 9.67 8.99
CA ASP A 34 23.99 9.41 7.65
C ASP A 34 22.88 9.04 6.68
N LEU A 35 21.94 8.16 7.08
CA LEU A 35 20.79 7.75 6.25
C LEU A 35 19.77 8.87 5.97
N LYS A 36 19.85 10.01 6.65
CA LYS A 36 19.06 11.19 6.30
C LYS A 36 19.67 11.99 5.14
N GLN A 37 20.95 11.79 4.84
CA GLN A 37 21.65 12.45 3.75
C GLN A 37 21.32 11.76 2.43
N ARG A 38 20.62 12.43 1.53
CA ARG A 38 20.21 11.86 0.23
C ARG A 38 21.37 11.41 -0.67
N ASN A 39 22.55 12.00 -0.49
CA ASN A 39 23.73 11.77 -1.29
C ASN A 39 24.73 10.78 -0.66
N LEU A 40 24.32 10.02 0.37
CA LEU A 40 25.18 9.03 1.02
C LEU A 40 25.75 8.06 -0.04
N PRO A 41 27.10 7.78 -0.03
CA PRO A 41 27.70 6.84 -0.95
C PRO A 41 27.08 5.44 -0.83
N ILE A 42 27.04 4.72 -1.95
CA ILE A 42 26.43 3.36 -1.98
C ILE A 42 27.19 2.41 -1.07
N ASP A 43 28.53 2.53 -1.02
CA ASP A 43 29.38 1.70 -0.17
C ASP A 43 29.04 1.87 1.31
N ALA A 44 28.82 3.11 1.77
CA ALA A 44 28.39 3.39 3.16
C ALA A 44 27.00 2.80 3.45
N ILE A 45 26.08 2.85 2.48
CA ILE A 45 24.75 2.23 2.61
C ILE A 45 24.86 0.71 2.71
N GLU A 46 25.74 0.08 1.92
CA GLU A 46 25.97 -1.36 1.97
C GLU A 46 26.67 -1.77 3.27
N GLU A 47 27.56 -0.95 3.79
CA GLU A 47 28.22 -1.17 5.07
C GLU A 47 27.20 -1.17 6.23
N ILE A 48 26.32 -0.16 6.29
CA ILE A 48 25.20 -0.12 7.25
C ILE A 48 24.32 -1.37 7.08
N ALA A 49 24.06 -1.80 5.84
CA ALA A 49 23.23 -2.96 5.54
C ALA A 49 23.87 -4.30 5.94
N ARG A 50 25.21 -4.37 6.02
CA ARG A 50 25.97 -5.56 6.48
C ARG A 50 26.11 -5.61 8.00
N ASN A 51 25.97 -4.47 8.67
CA ASN A 51 26.14 -4.40 10.13
C ASN A 51 24.90 -4.97 10.83
N SER A 52 25.04 -6.18 11.37
CA SER A 52 23.94 -6.91 12.02
C SER A 52 23.39 -6.20 13.27
N ALA A 53 24.22 -5.41 13.98
CA ALA A 53 23.78 -4.65 15.14
C ALA A 53 22.88 -3.49 14.73
N LEU A 54 23.24 -2.76 13.66
CA LEU A 54 22.48 -1.65 13.14
C LEU A 54 21.14 -2.11 12.53
N ILE A 55 21.14 -3.25 11.83
CA ILE A 55 19.92 -3.81 11.21
C ILE A 55 18.91 -4.32 12.24
N LYS A 56 19.28 -4.57 13.49
CA LYS A 56 18.32 -4.85 14.57
C LYS A 56 17.45 -3.64 14.88
N SER A 57 17.95 -2.42 14.69
CA SER A 57 17.14 -1.22 14.88
C SER A 57 16.06 -1.08 13.84
N ARG A 58 14.79 -0.99 14.30
CA ARG A 58 13.62 -0.72 13.45
C ARG A 58 13.77 0.58 12.66
N LYS A 59 14.32 1.63 13.31
CA LYS A 59 14.50 2.95 12.69
C LYS A 59 15.51 2.90 11.55
N VAL A 60 16.65 2.23 11.78
CA VAL A 60 17.69 2.06 10.75
C VAL A 60 17.15 1.27 9.56
N ARG A 61 16.49 0.13 9.80
CA ARG A 61 15.89 -0.67 8.72
C ARG A 61 14.92 0.14 7.87
N MET A 62 14.06 0.95 8.50
CA MET A 62 13.06 1.77 7.83
C MET A 62 13.72 2.84 6.95
N LEU A 63 14.71 3.56 7.48
CA LEU A 63 15.43 4.60 6.74
C LEU A 63 16.26 4.00 5.60
N LEU A 64 16.97 2.92 5.87
CA LEU A 64 17.80 2.22 4.91
C LEU A 64 16.97 1.69 3.73
N ALA A 65 15.85 1.04 3.99
CA ALA A 65 14.95 0.53 2.94
C ALA A 65 14.33 1.67 2.11
N ALA A 66 14.07 2.84 2.71
CA ALA A 66 13.50 3.99 2.04
C ALA A 66 14.53 4.89 1.36
N HIS A 67 15.83 4.64 1.55
CA HIS A 67 16.87 5.52 1.03
C HIS A 67 16.92 5.47 -0.52
N PRO A 68 16.96 6.64 -1.21
CA PRO A 68 16.86 6.69 -2.68
C PRO A 68 18.02 5.97 -3.39
N ARG A 69 19.18 5.89 -2.76
CA ARG A 69 20.37 5.22 -3.30
C ARG A 69 20.59 3.80 -2.74
N ALA A 70 19.66 3.28 -1.93
CA ALA A 70 19.79 1.91 -1.42
C ALA A 70 19.71 0.89 -2.58
N PRO A 71 20.65 -0.07 -2.63
CA PRO A 71 20.56 -1.14 -3.61
C PRO A 71 19.23 -1.89 -3.48
N ARG A 72 18.57 -2.11 -4.62
CA ARG A 72 17.23 -2.72 -4.69
C ARG A 72 17.13 -4.02 -3.91
N ARG A 73 18.14 -4.88 -4.04
CA ARG A 73 18.23 -6.16 -3.31
C ARG A 73 18.17 -5.98 -1.80
N VAL A 74 18.84 -4.93 -1.27
CA VAL A 74 18.86 -4.63 0.17
C VAL A 74 17.49 -4.16 0.64
N ALA A 75 16.89 -3.19 -0.06
CA ALA A 75 15.58 -2.67 0.26
C ALA A 75 14.50 -3.77 0.28
N LEU A 76 14.43 -4.61 -0.77
CA LEU A 76 13.46 -5.69 -0.86
C LEU A 76 13.63 -6.75 0.23
N ARG A 77 14.88 -7.08 0.60
CA ARG A 77 15.15 -8.00 1.72
C ARG A 77 14.58 -7.43 3.03
N LEU A 78 14.90 -6.17 3.34
CA LEU A 78 14.46 -5.53 4.58
C LEU A 78 12.93 -5.39 4.66
N ILE A 79 12.28 -5.03 3.54
CA ILE A 79 10.82 -4.88 3.48
C ILE A 79 10.10 -6.19 3.80
N ARG A 80 10.63 -7.34 3.36
CA ARG A 80 10.04 -8.66 3.67
C ARG A 80 10.04 -8.98 5.16
N GLU A 81 11.01 -8.44 5.91
CA GLU A 81 11.17 -8.64 7.35
C GLU A 81 10.35 -7.63 8.19
N PHE A 82 9.69 -6.65 7.57
CA PHE A 82 8.90 -5.66 8.29
C PHE A 82 7.63 -6.28 8.89
N TYR A 83 7.29 -5.83 10.09
CA TYR A 83 5.98 -6.13 10.69
C TYR A 83 4.85 -5.40 9.96
N THR A 84 3.61 -5.82 10.20
CA THR A 84 2.39 -5.28 9.57
C THR A 84 2.35 -3.75 9.58
N PHE A 85 2.53 -3.14 10.74
CA PHE A 85 2.47 -1.68 10.84
C PHE A 85 3.72 -0.96 10.30
N ASP A 86 4.86 -1.64 10.26
CA ASP A 86 6.06 -1.10 9.61
C ASP A 86 5.90 -1.03 8.10
N LEU A 87 5.33 -2.08 7.50
CA LEU A 87 4.97 -2.09 6.08
C LEU A 87 4.01 -0.96 5.75
N MET A 88 2.97 -0.77 6.57
CA MET A 88 2.02 0.33 6.37
C MET A 88 2.72 1.71 6.46
N GLN A 89 3.54 1.93 7.49
CA GLN A 89 4.27 3.19 7.64
C GLN A 89 5.24 3.43 6.48
N PHE A 90 5.92 2.38 6.03
CA PHE A 90 6.83 2.43 4.88
C PHE A 90 6.10 2.79 3.59
N ALA A 91 4.97 2.13 3.31
CA ALA A 91 4.17 2.40 2.12
C ALA A 91 3.60 3.82 2.09
N LEU A 92 3.30 4.40 3.25
CA LEU A 92 2.75 5.75 3.39
C LEU A 92 3.81 6.84 3.50
N ARG A 93 5.09 6.48 3.66
CA ARG A 93 6.17 7.43 3.86
C ARG A 93 6.40 8.28 2.60
N PRO A 94 6.42 9.63 2.70
CA PRO A 94 6.80 10.49 1.61
C PRO A 94 8.22 10.21 1.12
N GLY A 95 8.43 10.22 -0.20
CA GLY A 95 9.75 9.98 -0.81
C GLY A 95 10.13 8.50 -0.98
N THR A 96 9.34 7.56 -0.49
CA THR A 96 9.54 6.13 -0.78
C THR A 96 9.35 5.87 -2.29
N PRO A 97 10.27 5.18 -2.97
CA PRO A 97 10.12 4.80 -4.37
C PRO A 97 8.81 4.05 -4.63
N ALA A 98 8.12 4.40 -5.73
CA ALA A 98 6.76 3.92 -6.01
C ALA A 98 6.65 2.40 -6.08
N ASP A 99 7.65 1.74 -6.62
CA ASP A 99 7.72 0.30 -6.75
C ASP A 99 7.97 -0.41 -5.40
N LEU A 100 8.79 0.16 -4.50
CA LEU A 100 8.96 -0.36 -3.13
C LEU A 100 7.70 -0.17 -2.29
N ARG A 101 7.02 0.96 -2.47
CA ARG A 101 5.73 1.22 -1.84
C ARG A 101 4.70 0.19 -2.28
N ARG A 102 4.61 -0.05 -3.59
CA ARG A 102 3.72 -1.08 -4.15
C ARG A 102 4.04 -2.47 -3.62
N PHE A 103 5.33 -2.83 -3.54
CA PHE A 103 5.76 -4.11 -2.99
C PHE A 103 5.36 -4.27 -1.51
N ALA A 104 5.50 -3.21 -0.70
CA ALA A 104 5.05 -3.22 0.69
C ALA A 104 3.52 -3.39 0.81
N ASP A 105 2.74 -2.73 -0.06
CA ASP A 105 1.29 -2.88 -0.13
C ASP A 105 0.89 -4.30 -0.55
N GLU A 106 1.57 -4.91 -1.52
CA GLU A 106 1.34 -6.30 -1.95
C GLU A 106 1.62 -7.29 -0.82
N LEU A 107 2.69 -7.08 -0.04
CA LEU A 107 2.98 -7.87 1.15
C LEU A 107 1.90 -7.71 2.23
N LEU A 108 1.39 -6.49 2.44
CA LEU A 108 0.28 -6.28 3.38
C LEU A 108 -0.97 -7.04 2.94
N VAL A 109 -1.34 -6.94 1.67
CA VAL A 109 -2.50 -7.65 1.12
C VAL A 109 -2.35 -9.16 1.26
N SER A 110 -1.15 -9.71 1.01
CA SER A 110 -0.90 -11.16 1.17
C SER A 110 -1.01 -11.64 2.63
N ARG A 111 -0.76 -10.76 3.59
CA ARG A 111 -0.83 -11.07 5.03
C ARG A 111 -2.21 -10.89 5.67
N VAL A 112 -3.18 -10.29 4.95
CA VAL A 112 -4.53 -10.02 5.50
C VAL A 112 -5.18 -11.25 6.11
N ALA A 113 -5.00 -12.43 5.52
CA ALA A 113 -5.58 -13.68 6.01
C ALA A 113 -4.89 -14.22 7.30
N SER A 114 -3.69 -13.74 7.63
CA SER A 114 -2.88 -14.25 8.74
C SER A 114 -2.75 -13.30 9.93
N ILE A 115 -3.24 -12.06 9.80
CA ILE A 115 -3.19 -11.06 10.85
C ILE A 115 -4.51 -11.01 11.64
N THR A 116 -4.47 -10.42 12.82
CA THR A 116 -5.63 -10.32 13.70
C THR A 116 -6.70 -9.37 13.15
N LEU A 117 -7.96 -9.57 13.57
CA LEU A 117 -9.07 -8.70 13.22
C LEU A 117 -8.79 -7.22 13.58
N GLY A 118 -8.17 -6.98 14.75
CA GLY A 118 -7.79 -5.63 15.18
C GLY A 118 -6.78 -4.97 14.27
N GLU A 119 -5.79 -5.73 13.77
CA GLU A 119 -4.83 -5.26 12.78
C GLU A 119 -5.53 -4.96 11.45
N CYS A 120 -6.42 -5.84 10.97
CA CYS A 120 -7.22 -5.60 9.76
C CYS A 120 -8.02 -4.29 9.85
N ILE A 121 -8.72 -4.04 10.98
CA ILE A 121 -9.46 -2.80 11.22
C ILE A 121 -8.53 -1.57 11.20
N SER A 122 -7.37 -1.68 11.86
CA SER A 122 -6.39 -0.59 11.91
C SER A 122 -5.80 -0.28 10.53
N LEU A 123 -5.48 -1.31 9.74
CA LEU A 123 -5.04 -1.18 8.35
C LEU A 123 -6.14 -0.55 7.49
N ALA A 124 -7.37 -1.03 7.60
CA ALA A 124 -8.51 -0.52 6.84
C ALA A 124 -8.67 1.00 7.00
N ARG A 125 -8.48 1.52 8.21
CA ARG A 125 -8.61 2.96 8.50
C ARG A 125 -7.47 3.82 7.98
N ARG A 126 -6.24 3.29 7.83
CA ARG A 126 -5.03 4.12 7.70
C ARG A 126 -4.14 3.77 6.52
N SER A 127 -4.27 2.59 5.93
CA SER A 127 -3.38 2.13 4.87
C SER A 127 -3.61 2.85 3.53
N SER A 128 -2.83 2.47 2.54
CA SER A 128 -2.96 2.95 1.17
C SER A 128 -4.29 2.56 0.53
N GLU A 129 -4.64 3.20 -0.59
CA GLU A 129 -5.80 2.84 -1.41
C GLU A 129 -5.82 1.36 -1.78
N MET A 130 -4.65 0.80 -2.16
CA MET A 130 -4.53 -0.59 -2.58
C MET A 130 -4.91 -1.57 -1.46
N VAL A 131 -4.35 -1.37 -0.28
CA VAL A 131 -4.62 -2.22 0.90
C VAL A 131 -6.06 -2.03 1.38
N THR A 132 -6.53 -0.78 1.48
CA THR A 132 -7.91 -0.47 1.88
C THR A 132 -8.92 -1.08 0.92
N GLY A 133 -8.67 -1.00 -0.41
CA GLY A 133 -9.51 -1.62 -1.41
C GLY A 133 -9.58 -3.15 -1.33
N ALA A 134 -8.48 -3.80 -0.94
CA ALA A 134 -8.47 -5.25 -0.69
C ALA A 134 -9.29 -5.59 0.57
N LEU A 135 -9.22 -4.77 1.61
CA LEU A 135 -9.95 -4.96 2.86
C LEU A 135 -11.47 -4.72 2.76
N LEU A 136 -11.96 -4.08 1.68
CA LEU A 136 -13.40 -4.04 1.38
C LEU A 136 -14.00 -5.42 1.12
N LEU A 137 -13.18 -6.39 0.73
CA LEU A 137 -13.61 -7.77 0.47
C LEU A 137 -13.44 -8.70 1.68
N HIS A 138 -13.10 -8.15 2.83
CA HIS A 138 -12.95 -8.92 4.05
C HIS A 138 -14.32 -9.46 4.52
N HIS A 139 -14.37 -10.69 5.04
CA HIS A 139 -15.60 -11.33 5.49
C HIS A 139 -16.22 -10.64 6.73
N GLU A 140 -15.38 -10.05 7.57
CA GLU A 140 -15.80 -9.37 8.80
C GLU A 140 -16.27 -7.94 8.53
N ARG A 141 -17.53 -7.67 8.92
CA ARG A 141 -18.20 -6.37 8.75
C ARG A 141 -17.40 -5.19 9.34
N PRO A 142 -16.81 -5.25 10.55
CA PRO A 142 -16.06 -4.14 11.12
C PRO A 142 -14.88 -3.69 10.27
N VAL A 143 -14.25 -4.60 9.48
CA VAL A 143 -13.09 -4.30 8.65
C VAL A 143 -13.47 -3.38 7.49
N TRP A 144 -14.46 -3.78 6.68
CA TRP A 144 -14.83 -2.93 5.55
C TRP A 144 -15.61 -1.68 5.98
N GLN A 145 -16.31 -1.69 7.12
CA GLN A 145 -16.84 -0.45 7.71
C GLN A 145 -15.72 0.54 8.07
N ALA A 146 -14.62 0.03 8.66
CA ALA A 146 -13.44 0.84 8.94
C ALA A 146 -12.78 1.38 7.65
N ALA A 147 -12.78 0.58 6.57
CA ALA A 147 -12.26 1.00 5.27
C ALA A 147 -13.02 2.21 4.70
N PHE A 148 -14.34 2.31 4.90
CA PHE A 148 -15.12 3.47 4.48
C PHE A 148 -14.78 4.76 5.23
N GLN A 149 -14.13 4.67 6.39
CA GLN A 149 -13.62 5.81 7.15
C GLN A 149 -12.22 6.25 6.68
N ASN A 150 -11.57 5.50 5.81
CA ASN A 150 -10.24 5.84 5.34
C ASN A 150 -10.29 6.99 4.33
N PRO A 151 -9.59 8.12 4.57
CA PRO A 151 -9.57 9.25 3.65
C PRO A 151 -8.89 8.94 2.30
N ARG A 152 -8.12 7.85 2.23
CA ARG A 152 -7.46 7.39 0.99
C ARG A 152 -8.31 6.43 0.17
N LEU A 153 -9.50 6.04 0.66
CA LEU A 153 -10.41 5.22 -0.11
C LEU A 153 -10.94 6.03 -1.30
N THR A 154 -10.85 5.46 -2.48
CA THR A 154 -11.30 6.08 -3.73
C THR A 154 -12.50 5.35 -4.31
N GLU A 155 -13.25 6.04 -5.15
CA GLU A 155 -14.35 5.49 -5.93
C GLU A 155 -13.88 4.30 -6.79
N ARG A 156 -12.73 4.45 -7.44
CA ARG A 156 -12.10 3.39 -8.24
C ARG A 156 -11.85 2.12 -7.45
N ALA A 157 -11.35 2.22 -6.21
CA ALA A 157 -11.12 1.07 -5.36
C ALA A 157 -12.43 0.34 -5.01
N ILE A 158 -13.51 1.08 -4.75
CA ILE A 158 -14.83 0.53 -4.47
C ILE A 158 -15.39 -0.19 -5.69
N ILE A 159 -15.36 0.45 -6.88
CA ILE A 159 -15.81 -0.16 -8.14
C ILE A 159 -15.05 -1.46 -8.43
N LYS A 160 -13.72 -1.43 -8.23
CA LYS A 160 -12.88 -2.63 -8.37
C LYS A 160 -13.27 -3.73 -7.38
N ALA A 161 -13.64 -3.38 -6.15
CA ALA A 161 -14.11 -4.35 -5.16
C ALA A 161 -15.47 -4.93 -5.57
N LEU A 162 -16.43 -4.11 -6.02
CA LEU A 162 -17.74 -4.55 -6.52
C LEU A 162 -17.66 -5.50 -7.72
N SER A 163 -16.65 -5.33 -8.58
CA SER A 163 -16.47 -6.19 -9.77
C SER A 163 -15.91 -7.58 -9.42
N ARG A 164 -15.42 -7.79 -8.21
CA ARG A 164 -14.88 -9.08 -7.76
C ARG A 164 -15.99 -10.04 -7.33
N THR A 165 -15.82 -11.31 -7.62
CA THR A 165 -16.74 -12.38 -7.17
C THR A 165 -16.76 -12.54 -5.64
N ALA A 166 -15.72 -12.09 -4.97
CA ALA A 166 -15.61 -12.10 -3.51
C ALA A 166 -16.42 -10.98 -2.82
N ALA A 167 -17.08 -10.07 -3.57
CA ALA A 167 -17.94 -9.05 -2.97
C ALA A 167 -19.16 -9.73 -2.33
N THR A 168 -19.26 -9.62 -0.99
CA THR A 168 -20.35 -10.26 -0.24
C THR A 168 -21.65 -9.47 -0.34
N ALA A 169 -22.80 -10.15 -0.21
CA ALA A 169 -24.11 -9.50 -0.20
C ALA A 169 -24.20 -8.41 0.88
N SER A 170 -23.67 -8.69 2.08
CA SER A 170 -23.66 -7.71 3.19
C SER A 170 -22.86 -6.45 2.89
N PHE A 171 -21.74 -6.58 2.19
CA PHE A 171 -20.94 -5.44 1.74
C PHE A 171 -21.70 -4.62 0.69
N VAL A 172 -22.29 -5.28 -0.31
CA VAL A 172 -23.05 -4.62 -1.40
C VAL A 172 -24.29 -3.91 -0.84
N GLU A 173 -25.03 -4.56 0.06
CA GLU A 173 -26.17 -3.96 0.73
C GLU A 173 -25.79 -2.72 1.52
N PHE A 174 -24.73 -2.80 2.35
CA PHE A 174 -24.24 -1.64 3.09
C PHE A 174 -23.84 -0.49 2.19
N LEU A 175 -23.05 -0.78 1.14
CA LEU A 175 -22.61 0.23 0.19
C LEU A 175 -23.80 0.89 -0.53
N SER A 176 -24.82 0.11 -0.90
CA SER A 176 -26.03 0.63 -1.60
C SER A 176 -26.82 1.65 -0.76
N ARG A 177 -26.66 1.60 0.58
CA ARG A 177 -27.30 2.54 1.53
C ARG A 177 -26.35 3.61 2.05
N HIS A 178 -25.07 3.60 1.64
CA HIS A 178 -24.07 4.52 2.19
C HIS A 178 -24.21 5.92 1.57
N SER A 179 -24.56 6.92 2.38
CA SER A 179 -24.91 8.27 1.93
C SER A 179 -23.88 8.93 1.02
N LYS A 180 -22.60 8.85 1.38
CA LYS A 180 -21.49 9.44 0.61
C LYS A 180 -21.23 8.72 -0.73
N TRP A 181 -21.31 7.38 -0.75
CA TRP A 181 -20.83 6.60 -1.88
C TRP A 181 -21.95 6.20 -2.84
N ALA A 182 -23.13 5.84 -2.32
CA ALA A 182 -24.26 5.50 -3.16
C ALA A 182 -24.85 6.70 -3.94
N SER A 183 -24.50 7.93 -3.57
CA SER A 183 -24.86 9.13 -4.33
C SER A 183 -24.07 9.32 -5.63
N ARG A 184 -22.94 8.59 -5.81
CA ARG A 184 -22.06 8.74 -6.97
C ARG A 184 -22.52 7.89 -8.14
N ALA A 185 -22.63 8.48 -9.34
CA ALA A 185 -23.16 7.82 -10.53
C ALA A 185 -22.39 6.54 -10.89
N GLU A 186 -21.06 6.57 -10.87
CA GLU A 186 -20.24 5.40 -11.20
C GLU A 186 -20.41 4.25 -10.20
N ILE A 187 -20.62 4.57 -8.91
CA ILE A 187 -20.90 3.55 -7.88
C ILE A 187 -22.30 2.95 -8.12
N ARG A 188 -23.32 3.74 -8.47
CA ARG A 188 -24.66 3.24 -8.83
C ARG A 188 -24.61 2.30 -10.02
N LEU A 189 -23.88 2.68 -11.06
CA LEU A 189 -23.67 1.84 -12.25
C LEU A 189 -22.97 0.52 -11.88
N ALA A 190 -21.96 0.58 -11.02
CA ALA A 190 -21.27 -0.62 -10.55
C ALA A 190 -22.17 -1.51 -9.67
N LEU A 191 -23.02 -0.91 -8.84
CA LEU A 191 -24.04 -1.63 -8.05
C LEU A 191 -25.08 -2.30 -8.96
N LEU A 192 -25.60 -1.61 -9.97
CA LEU A 192 -26.54 -2.19 -10.95
C LEU A 192 -25.95 -3.36 -11.75
N ARG A 193 -24.62 -3.49 -11.80
CA ARG A 193 -23.91 -4.63 -12.42
C ARG A 193 -23.69 -5.78 -11.45
N ASN A 194 -23.93 -5.60 -10.15
CA ASN A 194 -23.64 -6.60 -9.12
C ASN A 194 -24.88 -7.42 -8.77
N SER A 195 -24.75 -8.75 -8.71
CA SER A 195 -25.84 -9.70 -8.42
C SER A 195 -26.46 -9.54 -7.03
N HIS A 196 -25.73 -8.98 -6.08
CA HIS A 196 -26.17 -8.85 -4.68
C HIS A 196 -26.86 -7.51 -4.38
N THR A 197 -27.08 -6.66 -5.40
CA THR A 197 -27.74 -5.37 -5.15
C THR A 197 -29.21 -5.60 -4.86
N PRO A 198 -29.74 -5.08 -3.71
CA PRO A 198 -31.15 -5.21 -3.37
C PRO A 198 -32.06 -4.59 -4.44
N THR A 199 -33.15 -5.27 -4.79
CA THR A 199 -34.09 -4.84 -5.85
C THR A 199 -34.63 -3.43 -5.63
N GLU A 200 -34.97 -3.07 -4.40
CA GLU A 200 -35.44 -1.73 -4.07
C GLU A 200 -34.41 -0.66 -4.41
N ARG A 201 -33.14 -0.91 -4.04
CA ARG A 201 -32.04 0.02 -4.33
C ARG A 201 -31.72 0.08 -5.81
N ALA A 202 -31.76 -1.05 -6.51
CA ALA A 202 -31.60 -1.09 -7.96
C ALA A 202 -32.69 -0.26 -8.66
N ALA A 203 -33.96 -0.34 -8.19
CA ALA A 203 -35.06 0.47 -8.72
C ALA A 203 -34.90 1.97 -8.45
N GLU A 204 -34.36 2.36 -7.31
CA GLU A 204 -34.05 3.76 -7.00
C GLU A 204 -32.94 4.30 -7.91
N PHE A 205 -31.82 3.57 -8.03
CA PHE A 205 -30.71 3.95 -8.90
C PHE A 205 -31.11 4.08 -10.35
N ALA A 206 -31.98 3.17 -10.82
CA ALA A 206 -32.52 3.23 -12.19
C ALA A 206 -33.31 4.49 -12.48
N ARG A 207 -33.99 5.10 -11.50
CA ARG A 207 -34.74 6.35 -11.67
C ARG A 207 -33.85 7.58 -11.83
N GLU A 208 -32.66 7.53 -11.26
CA GLU A 208 -31.74 8.66 -11.18
C GLU A 208 -30.69 8.65 -12.31
N LEU A 209 -30.61 7.58 -13.09
CA LEU A 209 -29.67 7.42 -14.19
C LEU A 209 -30.32 7.76 -15.55
N PRO A 210 -29.56 8.37 -16.47
CA PRO A 210 -29.99 8.53 -17.86
C PRO A 210 -30.32 7.18 -18.50
N ALA A 211 -31.35 7.13 -19.34
CA ALA A 211 -31.83 5.90 -19.98
C ALA A 211 -30.74 5.12 -20.74
N ALA A 212 -29.81 5.83 -21.40
CA ALA A 212 -28.71 5.21 -22.12
C ALA A 212 -27.77 4.48 -21.18
N GLN A 213 -27.37 5.14 -20.08
CA GLN A 213 -26.48 4.54 -19.08
C GLN A 213 -27.13 3.36 -18.35
N LEU A 214 -28.42 3.46 -18.05
CA LEU A 214 -29.18 2.38 -17.46
C LEU A 214 -29.24 1.16 -18.39
N ARG A 215 -29.46 1.35 -19.67
CA ARG A 215 -29.46 0.27 -20.67
C ARG A 215 -28.13 -0.44 -20.74
N ASP A 216 -27.05 0.30 -20.80
CA ASP A 216 -25.67 -0.25 -20.84
C ASP A 216 -25.33 -1.01 -19.54
N ALA A 217 -25.76 -0.48 -18.39
CA ALA A 217 -25.58 -1.13 -17.11
C ALA A 217 -26.33 -2.45 -17.03
N LEU A 218 -27.60 -2.49 -17.47
CA LEU A 218 -28.43 -3.70 -17.47
C LEU A 218 -27.92 -4.76 -18.44
N TYR A 219 -27.41 -4.37 -19.61
CA TYR A 219 -26.80 -5.31 -20.57
C TYR A 219 -25.65 -6.10 -19.97
N SER A 220 -24.79 -5.46 -19.17
CA SER A 220 -23.64 -6.09 -18.49
C SER A 220 -23.95 -6.52 -17.06
N SER A 221 -25.20 -6.46 -16.62
CA SER A 221 -25.61 -6.73 -15.24
C SER A 221 -25.64 -8.22 -14.92
N ARG A 222 -25.27 -8.52 -13.68
CA ARG A 222 -25.43 -9.86 -13.08
C ARG A 222 -26.62 -9.93 -12.13
N LEU A 223 -27.51 -8.95 -12.15
CA LEU A 223 -28.77 -8.97 -11.41
C LEU A 223 -29.61 -10.19 -11.82
N PRO A 224 -30.48 -10.73 -10.92
CA PRO A 224 -31.46 -11.73 -11.27
C PRO A 224 -32.33 -11.27 -12.45
N GLU A 225 -32.72 -12.20 -13.34
CA GLU A 225 -33.48 -11.84 -14.55
C GLU A 225 -34.79 -11.13 -14.22
N GLU A 226 -35.50 -11.55 -13.19
CA GLU A 226 -36.72 -10.89 -12.72
C GLU A 226 -36.51 -9.39 -12.41
N VAL A 227 -35.37 -9.07 -11.81
CA VAL A 227 -35.00 -7.67 -11.49
C VAL A 227 -34.66 -6.91 -12.76
N LYS A 228 -33.95 -7.54 -13.70
CA LYS A 228 -33.63 -6.89 -14.99
C LYS A 228 -34.88 -6.61 -15.81
N GLU A 229 -35.79 -7.58 -15.92
CA GLU A 229 -37.08 -7.39 -16.62
C GLU A 229 -37.91 -6.28 -16.00
N PHE A 230 -38.00 -6.25 -14.67
CA PHE A 230 -38.69 -5.17 -13.96
C PHE A 230 -38.09 -3.78 -14.26
N LEU A 231 -36.74 -3.68 -14.28
CA LEU A 231 -36.04 -2.44 -14.58
C LEU A 231 -36.19 -2.02 -16.07
N GLN A 232 -36.19 -3.00 -16.98
CA GLN A 232 -36.41 -2.79 -18.40
C GLN A 232 -37.84 -2.30 -18.71
N GLN A 233 -38.87 -2.87 -18.08
CA GLN A 233 -40.25 -2.42 -18.18
C GLN A 233 -40.42 -0.98 -17.69
N LYS A 234 -39.77 -0.63 -16.56
CA LYS A 234 -39.73 0.76 -16.07
C LYS A 234 -39.05 1.71 -17.06
N LEU A 235 -37.96 1.29 -17.69
CA LEU A 235 -37.23 2.05 -18.69
C LEU A 235 -38.13 2.34 -19.91
N ALA A 236 -38.89 1.32 -20.38
CA ALA A 236 -39.82 1.46 -21.50
C ALA A 236 -40.96 2.45 -21.17
N GLY A 237 -41.52 2.42 -19.96
CA GLY A 237 -42.50 3.37 -19.49
C GLY A 237 -41.99 4.81 -19.41
N MET A 238 -40.75 5.03 -19.03
CA MET A 238 -40.13 6.37 -19.00
C MET A 238 -39.88 6.95 -20.40
N THR A 239 -39.61 6.11 -21.40
CA THR A 239 -39.43 6.55 -22.79
C THR A 239 -40.77 6.83 -23.52
N SER A 240 -41.83 6.18 -23.10
CA SER A 240 -43.19 6.39 -23.68
C SER A 240 -43.88 7.64 -23.16
N GLY A 241 -43.53 8.13 -21.97
CA GLY A 241 -44.10 9.35 -21.36
C GLY A 241 -43.49 10.67 -21.85
N LEU A 242 -42.49 10.64 -22.73
CA LEU A 242 -41.81 11.80 -23.32
C LEU A 242 -42.21 12.07 -24.77
N ARG A 243 -43.24 11.40 -25.26
CA ARG A 243 -43.94 11.70 -26.53
C ARG A 243 -45.29 12.33 -26.21
#